data_6a33e43baca00ff25a19b6c003c0fa21
#
_entry.id   6a33e43baca00ff25a19b6c003c0fa21
#
_cell.length_a   1.000
_cell.length_b   1.000
_cell.length_c   1.000
_cell.angle_alpha   90.00
_cell.angle_beta   90.00
_cell.angle_gamma   90.00
#
_symmetry.space_group_name_H-M   'P 1'
#
loop_
_entity.id
_entity.type
_entity.pdbx_description
1 polymer ?
#
loop_
_entity_poly.entity_id
_entity_poly.type
_entity_poly.pdbx_seq_one_letter_code
_entity_poly.pdbx_strand_id
1 'polypeptide(L)'
;AKSDPTCTTASRPNMLMHNPLPKRKRLATPQMTGYSLGALEGRSKMAKAENKTKPTALQVGDFLESVTDTQQRQDAGLIIEIMERLSGYPPKMWGPSIIGFGAYHYIYESGREGDMCRIGFSPRKGQTVLYLLDGFSGYTELLEKLGKHKTGKSCLYVKRLSDVNADVLEQLITRSLAWMAEKYPE
;
A
#
# COMPACT_ATOMS: atom_id res chain seq x y z
N ALA A 1 27.90 -51.29 17.25
CA ALA A 1 27.89 -51.31 18.72
C ALA A 1 28.07 -49.86 19.24
N LYS A 2 27.22 -49.46 20.21
CA LYS A 2 27.22 -48.26 21.06
C LYS A 2 26.60 -47.03 20.37
N SER A 3 25.39 -46.73 20.60
CA SER A 3 24.61 -46.28 21.81
C SER A 3 24.55 -44.76 21.89
N ASP A 4 23.30 -44.27 21.73
CA ASP A 4 22.81 -42.92 22.09
C ASP A 4 23.20 -42.49 23.46
N PRO A 5 23.17 -41.19 23.77
CA PRO A 5 22.08 -40.76 24.62
C PRO A 5 21.39 -39.44 24.26
N THR A 6 20.07 -39.53 24.35
CA THR A 6 19.07 -38.53 24.70
C THR A 6 19.61 -37.30 25.47
N CYS A 7 19.20 -36.11 25.06
CA CYS A 7 19.15 -34.94 25.92
C CYS A 7 17.79 -34.28 25.85
N THR A 8 17.19 -34.24 26.96
CA THR A 8 15.86 -33.91 27.43
C THR A 8 15.55 -32.41 27.31
N THR A 9 14.32 -32.16 26.99
CA THR A 9 13.52 -30.95 27.14
C THR A 9 13.88 -30.04 28.32
N ALA A 10 13.90 -28.74 28.07
CA ALA A 10 13.58 -27.74 29.07
C ALA A 10 12.74 -26.61 28.47
N SER A 11 11.45 -26.72 28.70
CA SER A 11 10.47 -25.63 28.57
C SER A 11 10.81 -24.51 29.54
N ARG A 12 10.89 -23.28 29.08
CA ARG A 12 10.88 -22.09 29.94
C ARG A 12 9.56 -21.35 29.74
N PRO A 13 8.87 -20.99 30.83
CA PRO A 13 7.60 -20.31 30.77
C PRO A 13 7.76 -18.82 30.43
N ASN A 14 6.85 -18.36 29.61
CA ASN A 14 6.65 -16.99 29.18
C ASN A 14 6.27 -16.12 30.39
N MET A 15 7.15 -15.21 30.78
CA MET A 15 6.91 -14.28 31.87
C MET A 15 6.24 -13.04 31.31
N LEU A 16 4.92 -12.96 31.46
CA LEU A 16 4.11 -11.76 31.25
C LEU A 16 4.57 -10.66 32.23
N MET A 17 5.33 -9.71 31.74
CA MET A 17 5.59 -8.47 32.47
C MET A 17 4.37 -7.56 32.38
N HIS A 18 3.61 -7.52 33.46
CA HIS A 18 2.60 -6.50 33.72
C HIS A 18 3.31 -5.18 34.03
N ASN A 19 3.12 -4.21 33.15
CA ASN A 19 3.59 -2.84 33.37
C ASN A 19 2.43 -2.06 34.03
N PRO A 20 2.56 -1.59 35.28
CA PRO A 20 1.49 -0.86 35.94
C PRO A 20 1.39 0.58 35.41
N LEU A 21 0.18 0.97 35.02
CA LEU A 21 -0.18 2.31 34.60
C LEU A 21 0.12 3.36 35.70
N PRO A 22 0.61 4.55 35.36
CA PRO A 22 0.84 5.60 36.33
C PRO A 22 -0.49 6.19 36.85
N LYS A 23 -0.59 6.29 38.18
CA LYS A 23 -1.74 6.86 38.91
C LYS A 23 -1.93 8.33 38.51
N ARG A 24 -3.08 8.66 37.93
CA ARG A 24 -3.51 10.04 37.69
C ARG A 24 -3.76 10.75 39.02
N LYS A 25 -3.03 11.83 39.25
CA LYS A 25 -3.28 12.77 40.34
C LYS A 25 -4.60 13.51 40.06
N ARG A 26 -5.56 13.44 41.00
CA ARG A 26 -6.78 14.25 41.00
C ARG A 26 -6.35 15.71 41.23
N LEU A 27 -6.59 16.55 40.25
CA LEU A 27 -6.54 18.01 40.42
C LEU A 27 -7.91 18.51 40.91
N ALA A 28 -7.87 19.35 41.92
CA ALA A 28 -9.01 19.96 42.58
C ALA A 28 -9.79 20.83 41.59
N THR A 29 -11.12 20.76 41.68
CA THR A 29 -12.06 21.60 40.97
C THR A 29 -12.04 23.04 41.53
N PRO A 30 -11.85 24.07 40.67
CA PRO A 30 -12.21 25.43 41.05
C PRO A 30 -13.73 25.64 40.83
N GLN A 31 -14.38 26.14 41.85
CA GLN A 31 -15.76 26.68 41.74
C GLN A 31 -15.72 27.90 40.81
N MET A 32 -16.49 27.89 39.77
CA MET A 32 -16.71 29.07 38.92
C MET A 32 -18.13 29.56 39.06
N THR A 33 -18.24 30.71 39.66
CA THR A 33 -19.39 31.62 39.65
C THR A 33 -19.69 32.08 38.21
N GLY A 34 -20.98 32.22 37.92
CA GLY A 34 -21.61 32.44 36.64
C GLY A 34 -21.00 33.51 35.73
N TYR A 35 -20.96 33.15 34.46
CA TYR A 35 -21.00 34.10 33.35
C TYR A 35 -21.92 33.58 32.24
N SER A 36 -22.71 34.55 31.78
CA SER A 36 -23.71 34.61 30.74
C SER A 36 -23.51 33.72 29.53
N LEU A 37 -24.65 33.11 29.07
CA LEU A 37 -24.76 32.50 27.73
C LEU A 37 -24.51 33.56 26.65
N GLY A 38 -23.34 33.46 26.01
CA GLY A 38 -23.06 34.07 24.73
C GLY A 38 -22.87 32.94 23.70
N ALA A 39 -23.72 32.91 22.69
CA ALA A 39 -23.69 31.97 21.60
C ALA A 39 -22.31 31.95 20.93
N LEU A 40 -21.62 30.80 20.92
CA LEU A 40 -20.53 30.50 20.02
C LEU A 40 -20.94 29.31 19.18
N GLU A 41 -21.82 29.53 18.20
CA GLU A 41 -21.91 28.74 16.99
C GLU A 41 -20.65 29.01 16.17
N GLY A 42 -19.68 28.18 16.34
CA GLY A 42 -18.41 28.21 15.60
C GLY A 42 -17.75 26.82 15.63
N ARG A 43 -18.53 25.76 15.41
CA ARG A 43 -17.92 24.48 15.03
C ARG A 43 -17.36 24.64 13.62
N SER A 44 -16.12 25.11 13.55
CA SER A 44 -15.28 24.94 12.37
C SER A 44 -15.31 23.43 12.01
N LYS A 45 -16.05 23.10 10.96
CA LYS A 45 -15.95 21.77 10.31
C LYS A 45 -14.50 21.68 9.87
N MET A 46 -13.68 20.92 10.60
CA MET A 46 -12.38 20.51 10.13
C MET A 46 -12.59 19.86 8.76
N ALA A 47 -12.12 20.52 7.72
CA ALA A 47 -12.25 20.02 6.37
C ALA A 47 -11.64 18.60 6.32
N LYS A 48 -12.49 17.60 6.01
CA LYS A 48 -12.06 16.20 5.85
C LYS A 48 -10.93 16.21 4.84
N ALA A 49 -9.71 15.82 5.24
CA ALA A 49 -8.54 15.84 4.38
C ALA A 49 -8.83 15.00 3.13
N GLU A 50 -8.94 15.66 2.00
CA GLU A 50 -9.29 15.02 0.75
C GLU A 50 -8.13 14.15 0.25
N ASN A 51 -8.42 12.94 -0.22
CA ASN A 51 -7.39 12.05 -0.77
C ASN A 51 -6.81 12.66 -2.04
N LYS A 52 -5.49 12.82 -2.07
CA LYS A 52 -4.77 13.37 -3.23
C LYS A 52 -4.78 12.43 -4.44
N THR A 53 -4.96 11.14 -4.21
CA THR A 53 -4.97 10.10 -5.26
C THR A 53 -6.42 9.66 -5.47
N LYS A 54 -7.07 10.21 -6.49
CA LYS A 54 -8.43 9.87 -6.94
C LYS A 54 -8.38 9.57 -8.43
N PRO A 55 -9.35 8.83 -9.00
CA PRO A 55 -9.48 8.72 -10.43
C PRO A 55 -9.59 10.11 -11.05
N THR A 56 -8.89 10.34 -12.15
CA THR A 56 -8.91 11.62 -12.88
C THR A 56 -9.41 11.42 -14.30
N ALA A 57 -9.84 12.50 -14.94
CA ALA A 57 -10.24 12.50 -16.34
C ALA A 57 -9.05 12.53 -17.32
N LEU A 58 -7.82 12.56 -16.82
CA LEU A 58 -6.62 12.51 -17.65
C LEU A 58 -6.60 11.23 -18.48
N GLN A 59 -6.24 11.35 -19.74
CA GLN A 59 -6.09 10.18 -20.59
C GLN A 59 -4.73 9.52 -20.35
N VAL A 60 -4.71 8.20 -20.28
CA VAL A 60 -3.48 7.43 -20.07
C VAL A 60 -2.50 7.67 -21.22
N GLY A 61 -3.00 7.80 -22.47
CA GLY A 61 -2.18 8.10 -23.65
C GLY A 61 -1.43 9.42 -23.51
N ASP A 62 -2.13 10.51 -23.16
CA ASP A 62 -1.53 11.85 -22.98
C ASP A 62 -0.46 11.84 -21.89
N PHE A 63 -0.73 11.09 -20.81
CA PHE A 63 0.24 10.92 -19.73
C PHE A 63 1.50 10.17 -20.21
N LEU A 64 1.35 9.09 -20.96
CA LEU A 64 2.48 8.34 -21.53
C LEU A 64 3.32 9.19 -22.49
N GLU A 65 2.70 10.03 -23.30
CA GLU A 65 3.40 10.96 -24.19
C GLU A 65 4.25 11.97 -23.41
N SER A 66 3.83 12.33 -22.19
CA SER A 66 4.59 13.22 -21.30
C SER A 66 5.84 12.56 -20.70
N VAL A 67 5.97 11.22 -20.74
CA VAL A 67 7.16 10.49 -20.28
C VAL A 67 8.27 10.67 -21.30
N THR A 68 9.30 11.44 -20.93
CA THR A 68 10.39 11.85 -21.83
C THR A 68 11.35 10.71 -22.21
N ASP A 69 11.54 9.74 -21.32
CA ASP A 69 12.39 8.56 -21.58
C ASP A 69 11.63 7.55 -22.45
N THR A 70 12.11 7.38 -23.68
CA THR A 70 11.48 6.50 -24.68
C THR A 70 11.41 5.05 -24.22
N GLN A 71 12.49 4.53 -23.59
CA GLN A 71 12.51 3.16 -23.08
C GLN A 71 11.49 2.99 -21.94
N GLN A 72 11.42 3.96 -21.03
CA GLN A 72 10.46 3.92 -19.95
C GLN A 72 9.01 3.99 -20.45
N ARG A 73 8.76 4.73 -21.52
CA ARG A 73 7.45 4.79 -22.18
C ARG A 73 7.07 3.46 -22.80
N GLN A 74 8.02 2.78 -23.45
CA GLN A 74 7.81 1.43 -24.02
C GLN A 74 7.56 0.41 -22.89
N ASP A 75 8.38 0.43 -21.85
CA ASP A 75 8.20 -0.43 -20.67
C ASP A 75 6.82 -0.19 -20.02
N ALA A 76 6.37 1.06 -19.94
CA ALA A 76 5.04 1.40 -19.42
C ALA A 76 3.90 0.83 -20.27
N GLY A 77 4.04 0.83 -21.59
CA GLY A 77 3.09 0.18 -22.49
C GLY A 77 2.95 -1.31 -22.23
N LEU A 78 4.08 -2.01 -22.12
CA LEU A 78 4.10 -3.45 -21.80
C LEU A 78 3.51 -3.76 -20.42
N ILE A 79 3.78 -2.91 -19.42
CA ILE A 79 3.22 -3.07 -18.07
C ILE A 79 1.69 -2.87 -18.11
N ILE A 80 1.18 -1.95 -18.92
CA ILE A 80 -0.27 -1.77 -19.13
C ILE A 80 -0.88 -3.05 -19.66
N GLU A 81 -0.33 -3.61 -20.74
CA GLU A 81 -0.83 -4.84 -21.35
C GLU A 81 -0.87 -6.01 -20.34
N ILE A 82 0.20 -6.18 -19.56
CA ILE A 82 0.29 -7.21 -18.52
C ILE A 82 -0.78 -6.99 -17.45
N MET A 83 -0.87 -5.78 -16.89
CA MET A 83 -1.80 -5.49 -15.79
C MET A 83 -3.26 -5.51 -16.23
N GLU A 84 -3.58 -5.03 -17.44
CA GLU A 84 -4.94 -5.08 -18.00
C GLU A 84 -5.37 -6.54 -18.21
N ARG A 85 -4.52 -7.36 -18.83
CA ARG A 85 -4.77 -8.78 -19.07
C ARG A 85 -4.97 -9.57 -17.76
N LEU A 86 -4.13 -9.32 -16.74
CA LEU A 86 -4.17 -10.06 -15.49
C LEU A 86 -5.31 -9.58 -14.56
N SER A 87 -5.63 -8.30 -14.57
CA SER A 87 -6.66 -7.73 -13.71
C SER A 87 -8.07 -7.77 -14.32
N GLY A 88 -8.18 -7.79 -15.64
CA GLY A 88 -9.45 -7.66 -16.35
C GLY A 88 -10.04 -6.24 -16.34
N TYR A 89 -9.34 -5.24 -15.80
CA TYR A 89 -9.80 -3.86 -15.73
C TYR A 89 -9.04 -2.97 -16.70
N PRO A 90 -9.72 -2.02 -17.36
CA PRO A 90 -9.06 -1.04 -18.21
C PRO A 90 -8.18 -0.08 -17.37
N PRO A 91 -7.08 0.43 -17.97
CA PRO A 91 -6.21 1.39 -17.30
C PRO A 91 -6.92 2.73 -17.10
N LYS A 92 -6.72 3.33 -15.92
CA LYS A 92 -7.23 4.68 -15.56
C LYS A 92 -6.17 5.48 -14.84
N MET A 93 -6.18 6.80 -15.04
CA MET A 93 -5.32 7.68 -14.27
C MET A 93 -5.83 7.87 -12.84
N TRP A 94 -4.94 7.74 -11.87
CA TRP A 94 -5.14 7.99 -10.45
C TRP A 94 -4.18 9.10 -10.00
N GLY A 95 -4.74 10.26 -9.67
CA GLY A 95 -3.93 11.45 -9.47
C GLY A 95 -3.15 11.82 -10.74
N PRO A 96 -2.02 12.55 -10.61
CA PRO A 96 -1.31 13.09 -11.77
C PRO A 96 -0.36 12.09 -12.46
N SER A 97 -0.06 10.93 -11.87
CA SER A 97 1.07 10.12 -12.35
C SER A 97 0.95 8.61 -12.11
N ILE A 98 -0.19 8.11 -11.63
CA ILE A 98 -0.41 6.69 -11.42
C ILE A 98 -1.36 6.17 -12.47
N ILE A 99 -0.96 5.11 -13.17
CA ILE A 99 -1.82 4.30 -14.02
C ILE A 99 -2.29 3.14 -13.17
N GLY A 100 -3.60 3.04 -12.91
CA GLY A 100 -4.18 2.02 -12.04
C GLY A 100 -5.30 1.24 -12.70
N PHE A 101 -5.57 0.05 -12.16
CA PHE A 101 -6.53 -0.93 -12.67
C PHE A 101 -7.47 -1.34 -11.55
N GLY A 102 -8.77 -1.37 -11.87
CA GLY A 102 -9.83 -1.59 -10.90
C GLY A 102 -9.92 -0.48 -9.84
N ALA A 103 -10.80 -0.67 -8.88
CA ALA A 103 -10.96 0.20 -7.72
C ALA A 103 -11.34 -0.62 -6.50
N TYR A 104 -11.01 -0.13 -5.31
CA TYR A 104 -11.53 -0.64 -4.05
C TYR A 104 -11.70 0.50 -3.06
N HIS A 105 -12.64 0.34 -2.16
CA HIS A 105 -12.88 1.27 -1.07
C HIS A 105 -12.18 0.80 0.19
N TYR A 106 -11.45 1.69 0.86
CA TYR A 106 -10.79 1.39 2.12
C TYR A 106 -11.29 2.29 3.24
N ILE A 107 -11.36 1.72 4.44
CA ILE A 107 -11.69 2.44 5.67
C ILE A 107 -10.60 2.10 6.68
N TYR A 108 -9.91 3.12 7.20
CA TYR A 108 -8.94 2.97 8.28
C TYR A 108 -9.64 3.01 9.66
N GLU A 109 -9.03 2.42 10.67
CA GLU A 109 -9.50 2.48 12.07
C GLU A 109 -9.73 3.92 12.56
N SER A 110 -8.97 4.88 12.03
CA SER A 110 -9.15 6.32 12.30
C SER A 110 -10.42 6.93 11.69
N GLY A 111 -11.24 6.14 10.96
CA GLY A 111 -12.40 6.61 10.22
C GLY A 111 -12.07 7.33 8.90
N ARG A 112 -10.79 7.38 8.52
CA ARG A 112 -10.41 7.87 7.20
C ARG A 112 -10.75 6.83 6.14
N GLU A 113 -11.46 7.24 5.12
CA GLU A 113 -11.90 6.36 4.03
C GLU A 113 -11.50 6.95 2.66
N GLY A 114 -11.53 6.13 1.62
CA GLY A 114 -11.30 6.57 0.26
C GLY A 114 -11.20 5.41 -0.72
N ASP A 115 -11.07 5.78 -1.98
CA ASP A 115 -10.93 4.82 -3.07
C ASP A 115 -9.48 4.81 -3.57
N MET A 116 -9.02 3.63 -4.01
CA MET A 116 -7.72 3.44 -4.63
C MET A 116 -7.80 2.35 -5.70
N CYS A 117 -6.86 2.33 -6.66
CA CYS A 117 -6.77 1.24 -7.61
C CYS A 117 -6.34 -0.06 -6.91
N ARG A 118 -6.85 -1.20 -7.40
CA ARG A 118 -6.49 -2.54 -6.89
C ARG A 118 -5.04 -2.87 -7.15
N ILE A 119 -4.54 -2.47 -8.32
CA ILE A 119 -3.14 -2.54 -8.71
C ILE A 119 -2.81 -1.35 -9.59
N GLY A 120 -1.56 -0.97 -9.69
CA GLY A 120 -1.14 0.12 -10.57
C GLY A 120 0.35 0.33 -10.58
N PHE A 121 0.79 1.28 -11.40
CA PHE A 121 2.19 1.67 -11.47
C PHE A 121 2.35 3.15 -11.84
N SER A 122 3.55 3.66 -11.67
CA SER A 122 3.90 5.03 -12.02
C SER A 122 5.30 5.04 -12.67
N PRO A 123 5.42 5.42 -13.94
CA PRO A 123 6.72 5.70 -14.55
C PRO A 123 7.25 7.02 -13.94
N ARG A 124 8.28 6.93 -13.12
CA ARG A 124 8.95 8.08 -12.48
C ARG A 124 10.33 8.25 -13.06
N LYS A 125 10.88 9.46 -13.05
CA LYS A 125 12.21 9.74 -13.58
C LYS A 125 13.24 8.72 -13.08
N GLY A 126 13.78 7.91 -14.00
CA GLY A 126 14.84 6.93 -13.75
C GLY A 126 14.40 5.58 -13.18
N GLN A 127 13.11 5.37 -12.88
CA GLN A 127 12.57 4.08 -12.43
C GLN A 127 11.05 4.01 -12.57
N THR A 128 10.53 2.82 -12.73
CA THR A 128 9.08 2.55 -12.66
C THR A 128 8.76 1.98 -11.28
N VAL A 129 7.68 2.48 -10.67
CA VAL A 129 7.19 2.04 -9.36
C VAL A 129 5.89 1.28 -9.56
N LEU A 130 5.88 -0.01 -9.22
CA LEU A 130 4.66 -0.81 -9.21
C LEU A 130 4.10 -0.86 -7.79
N TYR A 131 2.79 -0.74 -7.66
CA TYR A 131 2.07 -0.75 -6.38
C TYR A 131 1.40 -2.11 -6.19
N LEU A 132 2.00 -2.95 -5.34
CA LEU A 132 1.52 -4.27 -4.95
C LEU A 132 1.07 -4.18 -3.49
N LEU A 133 -0.24 -4.08 -3.28
CA LEU A 133 -0.81 -3.62 -2.00
C LEU A 133 -0.73 -4.65 -0.87
N ASP A 134 -0.53 -5.91 -1.18
CA ASP A 134 -0.30 -7.00 -0.23
C ASP A 134 1.09 -6.96 0.43
N GLY A 135 2.01 -6.15 -0.11
CA GLY A 135 3.39 -6.07 0.36
C GLY A 135 4.23 -7.23 -0.14
N PHE A 136 5.38 -7.48 0.52
CA PHE A 136 6.36 -8.46 0.04
C PHE A 136 6.69 -9.55 1.05
N SER A 137 5.97 -9.63 2.16
CA SER A 137 6.09 -10.75 3.10
C SER A 137 5.57 -12.03 2.46
N GLY A 138 6.41 -13.07 2.38
CA GLY A 138 6.06 -14.34 1.72
C GLY A 138 6.39 -14.40 0.23
N TYR A 139 7.06 -13.39 -0.32
CA TYR A 139 7.50 -13.38 -1.74
C TYR A 139 9.00 -13.57 -1.93
N THR A 140 9.74 -13.94 -0.91
CA THR A 140 11.21 -14.03 -0.92
C THR A 140 11.73 -14.83 -2.13
N GLU A 141 11.20 -16.02 -2.38
CA GLU A 141 11.63 -16.87 -3.50
C GLU A 141 11.36 -16.25 -4.88
N LEU A 142 10.25 -15.50 -5.03
CA LEU A 142 9.95 -14.80 -6.27
C LEU A 142 10.86 -13.59 -6.46
N LEU A 143 11.09 -12.84 -5.38
CA LEU A 143 11.96 -11.67 -5.42
C LEU A 143 13.41 -12.06 -5.77
N GLU A 144 13.93 -13.17 -5.25
CA GLU A 144 15.26 -13.68 -5.60
C GLU A 144 15.39 -14.00 -7.09
N LYS A 145 14.30 -14.43 -7.75
CA LYS A 145 14.25 -14.76 -9.17
C LYS A 145 13.88 -13.59 -10.07
N LEU A 146 13.42 -12.47 -9.49
CA LEU A 146 12.90 -11.34 -10.25
C LEU A 146 13.97 -10.58 -11.03
N GLY A 147 15.19 -10.48 -10.52
CA GLY A 147 16.26 -9.69 -11.11
C GLY A 147 16.52 -8.38 -10.35
N LYS A 148 16.95 -7.32 -11.06
CA LYS A 148 17.36 -6.05 -10.42
C LYS A 148 16.15 -5.21 -9.98
N HIS A 149 15.88 -5.20 -8.71
CA HIS A 149 14.77 -4.44 -8.13
C HIS A 149 15.10 -3.86 -6.75
N LYS A 150 14.20 -3.05 -6.22
CA LYS A 150 14.13 -2.63 -4.80
C LYS A 150 12.70 -2.75 -4.34
N THR A 151 12.50 -3.03 -3.07
CA THR A 151 11.17 -3.09 -2.45
C THR A 151 11.01 -2.02 -1.39
N GLY A 152 9.79 -1.48 -1.27
CA GLY A 152 9.31 -0.72 -0.13
C GLY A 152 8.20 -1.50 0.58
N LYS A 153 7.35 -0.83 1.33
CA LYS A 153 6.23 -1.51 2.04
C LYS A 153 5.25 -2.18 1.08
N SER A 154 4.84 -1.47 0.04
CA SER A 154 3.90 -1.93 -1.01
C SER A 154 4.33 -1.44 -2.40
N CYS A 155 5.60 -1.12 -2.58
CA CYS A 155 6.13 -0.59 -3.81
C CYS A 155 7.28 -1.46 -4.30
N LEU A 156 7.22 -1.88 -5.55
CA LEU A 156 8.31 -2.53 -6.27
C LEU A 156 8.93 -1.51 -7.22
N TYR A 157 10.21 -1.28 -7.10
CA TYR A 157 10.97 -0.32 -7.90
C TYR A 157 11.82 -1.06 -8.92
N VAL A 158 11.61 -0.77 -10.19
CA VAL A 158 12.34 -1.37 -11.32
C VAL A 158 12.88 -0.25 -12.20
N LYS A 159 14.15 -0.32 -12.57
CA LYS A 159 14.74 0.69 -13.44
C LYS A 159 14.30 0.52 -14.88
N ARG A 160 14.34 -0.69 -15.41
CA ARG A 160 13.90 -1.09 -16.75
C ARG A 160 13.19 -2.43 -16.66
N LEU A 161 12.20 -2.64 -17.51
CA LEU A 161 11.50 -3.93 -17.54
C LEU A 161 12.45 -5.07 -17.97
N SER A 162 13.44 -4.78 -18.81
CA SER A 162 14.51 -5.73 -19.19
C SER A 162 15.46 -6.15 -18.06
N ASP A 163 15.44 -5.45 -16.92
CA ASP A 163 16.23 -5.79 -15.74
C ASP A 163 15.58 -6.89 -14.87
N VAL A 164 14.34 -7.26 -15.18
CA VAL A 164 13.55 -8.22 -14.40
C VAL A 164 13.01 -9.35 -15.28
N ASN A 165 12.73 -10.47 -14.64
CA ASN A 165 12.07 -11.60 -15.27
C ASN A 165 10.57 -11.33 -15.39
N ALA A 166 10.04 -11.28 -16.61
CA ALA A 166 8.64 -10.97 -16.89
C ALA A 166 7.68 -11.99 -16.28
N ASP A 167 7.98 -13.29 -16.34
CA ASP A 167 7.12 -14.34 -15.79
C ASP A 167 7.01 -14.23 -14.27
N VAL A 168 8.12 -13.88 -13.61
CA VAL A 168 8.15 -13.68 -12.16
C VAL A 168 7.38 -12.41 -11.78
N LEU A 169 7.49 -11.35 -12.58
CA LEU A 169 6.72 -10.13 -12.38
C LEU A 169 5.22 -10.39 -12.51
N GLU A 170 4.79 -11.16 -13.52
CA GLU A 170 3.39 -11.57 -13.69
C GLU A 170 2.88 -12.38 -12.49
N GLN A 171 3.69 -13.29 -11.94
CA GLN A 171 3.34 -14.04 -10.75
C GLN A 171 3.14 -13.14 -9.52
N LEU A 172 3.99 -12.12 -9.33
CA LEU A 172 3.85 -11.13 -8.27
C LEU A 172 2.55 -10.32 -8.42
N ILE A 173 2.26 -9.86 -9.65
CA ILE A 173 1.03 -9.14 -9.98
C ILE A 173 -0.21 -10.00 -9.70
N THR A 174 -0.20 -11.24 -10.18
CA THR A 174 -1.32 -12.19 -10.01
C THR A 174 -1.61 -12.47 -8.53
N ARG A 175 -0.56 -12.71 -7.73
CA ARG A 175 -0.73 -12.92 -6.27
C ARG A 175 -1.29 -11.69 -5.57
N SER A 176 -0.79 -10.49 -5.92
CA SER A 176 -1.29 -9.25 -5.36
C SER A 176 -2.77 -9.03 -5.71
N LEU A 177 -3.17 -9.31 -6.94
CA LEU A 177 -4.58 -9.25 -7.35
C LEU A 177 -5.46 -10.26 -6.61
N ALA A 178 -5.00 -11.50 -6.43
CA ALA A 178 -5.72 -12.53 -5.68
C ALA A 178 -5.93 -12.10 -4.22
N TRP A 179 -4.89 -11.57 -3.56
CA TRP A 179 -4.99 -11.03 -2.22
C TRP A 179 -5.98 -9.85 -2.14
N MET A 180 -5.98 -8.96 -3.14
CA MET A 180 -6.94 -7.86 -3.22
C MET A 180 -8.37 -8.33 -3.39
N ALA A 181 -8.60 -9.38 -4.18
CA ALA A 181 -9.93 -9.97 -4.36
C ALA A 181 -10.45 -10.61 -3.06
N GLU A 182 -9.58 -11.27 -2.29
CA GLU A 182 -9.93 -11.86 -1.00
C GLU A 182 -10.24 -10.80 0.05
N LYS A 183 -9.40 -9.78 0.16
CA LYS A 183 -9.50 -8.75 1.20
C LYS A 183 -10.59 -7.71 0.92
N TYR A 184 -10.83 -7.41 -0.33
CA TYR A 184 -11.81 -6.42 -0.80
C TYR A 184 -12.66 -7.04 -1.92
N PRO A 185 -13.59 -7.94 -1.59
CA PRO A 185 -14.51 -8.51 -2.57
C PRO A 185 -15.35 -7.40 -3.22
N GLU A 186 -15.83 -7.65 -4.45
CA GLU A 186 -16.72 -6.75 -5.20
C GLU A 186 -18.15 -6.85 -4.73
#